data_5d1278d2473d2118b350395365bdab7a
#
_entry.id   5d1278d2473d2118b350395365bdab7a
#
_cell.length_a   1.000
_cell.length_b   1.000
_cell.length_c   1.000
_cell.angle_alpha   90.00
_cell.angle_beta   90.00
_cell.angle_gamma   90.00
#
_symmetry.space_group_name_H-M   'P 1'
#
loop_
_entity.id
_entity.type
_entity.pdbx_description
1 polymer ?
#
loop_
_entity_poly.entity_id
_entity_poly.type
_entity_poly.pdbx_seq_one_letter_code
_entity_poly.pdbx_strand_id
1 'polypeptide(L)'
;MAENTSTFTGAAADGTALTAVYLTQPAANVAIGLVFAGSDLPRIVHWGRPLAKPDTLLAAYDALKPQRVSGALDDTVWPSILPTQAESWIGEQRVVLRRAGVELFPKFTVTNIETGGVLEATLDAVSGESYTDVAGHARATGPARVPGVIVTARDEEQGVEVEWHLELLPGGLARQKATVTNLFGADAGAQLEIGKIELGFPLPESAGEILTTTGHHLRERSPQRQPLTVGRFEKPQLAGRPDFDASLLLTAGVPGFGFEHGDAYSVHVGWSGNSVLSAERLPYTTGVIGGGELLFGGEVTLAGPGEGQNSYDTPWLFGSYGDGLNEIAARFHSYVRSLHPRLFSHGRPVILNTWEAVYFDHNFDTLKALADKAADSGVERFVVDDGWFGSRRDDTSGLGDWQIAQDVWPDGPKSLKALADYVHAKGMEFGLWFEPEMVNPDSDVARNHPDWILSPTAGRLPLQGRTQQVLDLTNPDAFDYIYGCMDQLVGELGIDYIKWDHNKLVTEPGSRRSGRPAVHAQTLAVYNIFKGLKTAHPGLEIESCSSGGGRVDLGILEHADRIWVSDCVDPVERADIQRYTSLLVQKLPIECRRVVEIDLMTFFLGHLRGIVII
;
A
#
# COMPACT_ATOMS: atom_id res chain seq x y z
N MET A 1 5.54 31.27 4.12
CA MET A 1 4.75 30.32 3.31
C MET A 1 3.31 30.63 3.62
N ALA A 2 2.51 30.96 2.60
CA ALA A 2 1.10 31.29 2.79
C ALA A 2 0.42 30.11 3.51
N GLU A 3 -0.39 30.42 4.50
CA GLU A 3 -1.17 29.46 5.24
C GLU A 3 -2.11 28.73 4.27
N ASN A 4 -1.76 27.49 3.93
CA ASN A 4 -2.56 26.64 3.05
C ASN A 4 -3.79 26.05 3.79
N THR A 5 -4.09 26.56 4.99
CA THR A 5 -5.26 26.22 5.80
C THR A 5 -5.97 27.50 6.22
N SER A 6 -7.28 27.55 6.00
CA SER A 6 -8.12 28.68 6.42
C SER A 6 -9.34 28.16 7.17
N THR A 7 -9.79 28.91 8.18
CA THR A 7 -10.97 28.57 8.98
C THR A 7 -11.99 29.71 8.89
N PHE A 8 -13.27 29.36 8.72
CA PHE A 8 -14.39 30.28 8.65
C PHE A 8 -15.46 29.84 9.64
N THR A 9 -16.17 30.78 10.24
CA THR A 9 -17.26 30.48 11.18
C THR A 9 -18.55 31.17 10.74
N GLY A 10 -19.68 30.55 11.02
CA GLY A 10 -21.00 31.04 10.67
C GLY A 10 -22.10 30.22 11.32
N ALA A 11 -23.28 30.26 10.73
CA ALA A 11 -24.40 29.44 11.15
C ALA A 11 -25.16 28.89 9.94
N ALA A 12 -25.73 27.70 10.09
CA ALA A 12 -26.66 27.12 9.15
C ALA A 12 -28.02 27.85 9.19
N ALA A 13 -28.89 27.57 8.22
CA ALA A 13 -30.22 28.18 8.14
C ALA A 13 -31.10 27.86 9.36
N ASP A 14 -30.87 26.75 10.05
CA ASP A 14 -31.55 26.35 11.27
C ASP A 14 -30.94 26.93 12.55
N GLY A 15 -29.87 27.74 12.44
CA GLY A 15 -29.15 28.36 13.55
C GLY A 15 -28.01 27.52 14.14
N THR A 16 -27.77 26.32 13.63
CA THR A 16 -26.63 25.47 14.06
C THR A 16 -25.32 26.18 13.79
N ALA A 17 -24.42 26.25 14.79
CA ALA A 17 -23.09 26.85 14.61
C ALA A 17 -22.26 26.02 13.61
N LEU A 18 -21.67 26.70 12.63
CA LEU A 18 -20.81 26.08 11.62
C LEU A 18 -19.36 26.56 11.75
N THR A 19 -18.43 25.62 11.60
CA THR A 19 -17.02 25.92 11.38
C THR A 19 -16.56 25.23 10.10
N ALA A 20 -16.07 25.99 9.12
CA ALA A 20 -15.50 25.45 7.90
C ALA A 20 -13.98 25.48 7.96
N VAL A 21 -13.32 24.39 7.57
CA VAL A 21 -11.87 24.28 7.38
C VAL A 21 -11.60 24.05 5.90
N TYR A 22 -10.72 24.88 5.33
CA TYR A 22 -10.34 24.81 3.93
C TYR A 22 -8.85 24.55 3.81
N LEU A 23 -8.50 23.42 3.22
CA LEU A 23 -7.13 22.98 2.93
C LEU A 23 -6.87 23.22 1.43
N THR A 24 -5.72 23.80 1.08
CA THR A 24 -5.40 24.06 -0.33
C THR A 24 -3.94 23.80 -0.64
N GLN A 25 -3.68 23.28 -1.85
CA GLN A 25 -2.38 23.21 -2.50
C GLN A 25 -2.46 23.97 -3.84
N PRO A 26 -2.28 25.28 -3.84
CA PRO A 26 -2.48 26.11 -5.04
C PRO A 26 -1.59 25.69 -6.21
N ALA A 27 -0.33 25.29 -5.94
CA ALA A 27 0.60 24.84 -6.96
C ALA A 27 0.14 23.54 -7.65
N ALA A 28 -0.63 22.71 -6.94
CA ALA A 28 -1.20 21.47 -7.46
C ALA A 28 -2.66 21.63 -7.93
N ASN A 29 -3.23 22.84 -7.84
CA ASN A 29 -4.61 23.15 -8.20
C ASN A 29 -5.65 22.24 -7.52
N VAL A 30 -5.47 21.96 -6.20
CA VAL A 30 -6.36 21.11 -5.40
C VAL A 30 -6.72 21.79 -4.09
N ALA A 31 -7.96 21.59 -3.67
CA ALA A 31 -8.45 21.98 -2.36
C ALA A 31 -9.46 20.99 -1.80
N ILE A 32 -9.57 20.96 -0.47
CA ILE A 32 -10.56 20.20 0.29
C ILE A 32 -11.22 21.15 1.29
N GLY A 33 -12.54 21.10 1.36
CA GLY A 33 -13.33 21.88 2.31
C GLY A 33 -14.15 20.97 3.20
N LEU A 34 -14.00 21.16 4.52
CA LEU A 34 -14.79 20.46 5.54
C LEU A 34 -15.70 21.45 6.25
N VAL A 35 -16.86 20.98 6.70
CA VAL A 35 -17.75 21.74 7.57
C VAL A 35 -18.14 20.92 8.79
N PHE A 36 -17.93 21.50 9.96
CA PHE A 36 -18.38 21.01 11.27
C PHE A 36 -19.69 21.72 11.60
N ALA A 37 -20.69 20.96 12.03
CA ALA A 37 -21.98 21.46 12.51
C ALA A 37 -22.15 21.10 14.00
N GLY A 38 -22.03 22.09 14.88
CA GLY A 38 -21.99 21.86 16.32
C GLY A 38 -20.85 20.93 16.71
N SER A 39 -21.18 19.84 17.40
CA SER A 39 -20.24 18.79 17.84
C SER A 39 -20.31 17.51 16.99
N ASP A 40 -21.02 17.53 15.88
CA ASP A 40 -21.09 16.39 14.97
C ASP A 40 -19.77 16.18 14.24
N LEU A 41 -19.53 14.94 13.77
CA LEU A 41 -18.42 14.65 12.86
C LEU A 41 -18.51 15.51 11.61
N PRO A 42 -17.39 16.06 11.10
CA PRO A 42 -17.42 16.94 9.93
C PRO A 42 -17.80 16.18 8.66
N ARG A 43 -18.22 16.96 7.67
CA ARG A 43 -18.47 16.50 6.31
C ARG A 43 -17.49 17.16 5.35
N ILE A 44 -16.91 16.40 4.44
CA ILE A 44 -16.15 16.94 3.32
C ILE A 44 -17.17 17.42 2.28
N VAL A 45 -17.34 18.74 2.17
CA VAL A 45 -18.33 19.37 1.27
C VAL A 45 -17.72 19.84 -0.04
N HIS A 46 -16.39 19.83 -0.14
CA HIS A 46 -15.66 20.15 -1.36
C HIS A 46 -14.39 19.31 -1.47
N TRP A 47 -14.16 18.71 -2.62
CA TRP A 47 -12.90 18.09 -3.02
C TRP A 47 -12.73 18.29 -4.53
N GLY A 48 -11.73 19.08 -4.92
CA GLY A 48 -11.54 19.43 -6.31
C GLY A 48 -10.63 20.62 -6.50
N ARG A 49 -10.88 21.43 -7.53
CA ARG A 49 -10.13 22.68 -7.80
C ARG A 49 -10.35 23.71 -6.68
N PRO A 50 -9.36 24.59 -6.42
CA PRO A 50 -9.53 25.64 -5.43
C PRO A 50 -10.75 26.53 -5.70
N LEU A 51 -11.50 26.83 -4.63
CA LEU A 51 -12.64 27.75 -4.70
C LEU A 51 -12.18 29.20 -4.81
N ALA A 52 -12.82 29.97 -5.66
CA ALA A 52 -12.55 31.42 -5.79
C ALA A 52 -12.87 32.20 -4.50
N LYS A 53 -13.84 31.70 -3.73
CA LYS A 53 -14.28 32.25 -2.44
C LYS A 53 -14.48 31.09 -1.45
N PRO A 54 -13.45 30.74 -0.65
CA PRO A 54 -13.54 29.61 0.27
C PRO A 54 -14.59 29.74 1.38
N ASP A 55 -14.95 30.96 1.78
CA ASP A 55 -16.01 31.26 2.75
C ASP A 55 -17.41 30.76 2.30
N THR A 56 -17.59 30.52 0.99
CA THR A 56 -18.82 29.92 0.46
C THR A 56 -19.07 28.49 0.94
N LEU A 57 -18.08 27.83 1.55
CA LEU A 57 -18.25 26.49 2.18
C LEU A 57 -19.36 26.49 3.24
N LEU A 58 -19.52 27.58 3.98
CA LEU A 58 -20.58 27.72 4.99
C LEU A 58 -21.97 27.67 4.33
N ALA A 59 -22.15 28.39 3.22
CA ALA A 59 -23.39 28.37 2.46
C ALA A 59 -23.58 27.02 1.69
N ALA A 60 -22.47 26.39 1.27
CA ALA A 60 -22.52 25.10 0.62
C ALA A 60 -23.06 24.00 1.55
N TYR A 61 -22.83 24.10 2.86
CA TYR A 61 -23.40 23.16 3.82
C TYR A 61 -24.90 23.05 3.70
N ASP A 62 -25.65 24.16 3.75
CA ASP A 62 -27.11 24.17 3.64
C ASP A 62 -27.57 23.73 2.23
N ALA A 63 -26.83 24.12 1.19
CA ALA A 63 -27.17 23.79 -0.19
C ALA A 63 -26.99 22.31 -0.54
N LEU A 64 -26.02 21.64 0.09
CA LEU A 64 -25.71 20.23 -0.14
C LEU A 64 -26.43 19.29 0.83
N LYS A 65 -26.92 19.82 1.97
CA LYS A 65 -27.67 19.01 2.94
C LYS A 65 -28.93 18.46 2.27
N PRO A 66 -29.10 17.13 2.19
CA PRO A 66 -30.29 16.54 1.60
C PRO A 66 -31.55 17.00 2.32
N GLN A 67 -32.62 17.25 1.58
CA GLN A 67 -33.88 17.68 2.16
C GLN A 67 -34.55 16.50 2.87
N ARG A 68 -35.19 16.80 4.02
CA ARG A 68 -36.01 15.85 4.74
C ARG A 68 -37.21 15.44 3.87
N VAL A 69 -37.45 14.16 3.78
CA VAL A 69 -38.62 13.60 3.08
C VAL A 69 -39.55 12.89 4.06
N SER A 70 -40.86 13.01 3.84
CA SER A 70 -41.87 12.30 4.64
C SER A 70 -41.71 10.79 4.47
N GLY A 71 -41.77 10.06 5.58
CA GLY A 71 -41.66 8.59 5.56
C GLY A 71 -40.18 8.09 5.64
N ALA A 72 -39.22 8.98 5.84
CA ALA A 72 -37.81 8.66 6.12
C ALA A 72 -37.43 9.07 7.54
N LEU A 73 -36.14 9.01 7.84
CA LEU A 73 -35.58 9.48 9.12
C LEU A 73 -35.77 11.01 9.26
N ASP A 74 -35.90 11.49 10.48
CA ASP A 74 -35.95 12.93 10.76
C ASP A 74 -34.63 13.63 10.43
N ASP A 75 -33.51 12.96 10.68
CA ASP A 75 -32.21 13.38 10.21
C ASP A 75 -31.98 12.86 8.78
N THR A 76 -31.39 13.71 7.94
CA THR A 76 -31.15 13.36 6.55
C THR A 76 -29.93 12.46 6.40
N VAL A 77 -30.00 11.50 5.49
CA VAL A 77 -28.89 10.62 5.14
C VAL A 77 -27.82 11.44 4.41
N TRP A 78 -26.80 11.85 5.14
CA TRP A 78 -25.68 12.62 4.60
C TRP A 78 -24.37 12.18 5.28
N PRO A 79 -23.45 11.50 4.56
CA PRO A 79 -22.29 10.90 5.17
C PRO A 79 -21.34 11.93 5.79
N SER A 80 -20.96 11.70 7.05
CA SER A 80 -19.80 12.30 7.71
C SER A 80 -18.50 11.62 7.26
N ILE A 81 -17.38 12.00 7.86
CA ILE A 81 -16.08 11.34 7.61
C ILE A 81 -16.05 9.87 8.06
N LEU A 82 -16.87 9.49 9.05
CA LEU A 82 -17.06 8.13 9.55
C LEU A 82 -18.55 7.88 9.78
N PRO A 83 -19.33 7.66 8.71
CA PRO A 83 -20.77 7.55 8.83
C PRO A 83 -21.18 6.26 9.57
N THR A 84 -22.00 6.42 10.61
CA THR A 84 -22.58 5.33 11.39
C THR A 84 -24.12 5.33 11.30
N GLN A 85 -24.75 4.21 11.65
CA GLN A 85 -26.21 4.14 11.70
C GLN A 85 -26.80 5.13 12.71
N ALA A 86 -26.09 5.43 13.79
CA ALA A 86 -26.49 6.43 14.78
C ALA A 86 -26.48 7.87 14.23
N GLU A 87 -25.81 8.10 13.08
CA GLU A 87 -25.79 9.35 12.32
C GLU A 87 -26.66 9.29 11.05
N SER A 88 -27.70 8.47 11.06
CA SER A 88 -28.61 8.26 9.92
C SER A 88 -28.01 7.58 8.67
N TRP A 89 -26.81 6.99 8.74
CA TRP A 89 -26.26 6.26 7.61
C TRP A 89 -27.03 4.96 7.36
N ILE A 90 -27.62 4.81 6.19
CA ILE A 90 -28.40 3.65 5.75
C ILE A 90 -27.78 2.93 4.54
N GLY A 91 -26.58 3.32 4.14
CA GLY A 91 -25.75 2.60 3.17
C GLY A 91 -25.07 1.37 3.78
N GLU A 92 -24.14 0.77 3.04
CA GLU A 92 -23.30 -0.30 3.59
C GLU A 92 -22.51 0.18 4.80
N GLN A 93 -22.43 -0.65 5.84
CA GLN A 93 -21.69 -0.32 7.08
C GLN A 93 -20.23 -0.02 6.78
N ARG A 94 -19.76 1.15 7.25
CA ARG A 94 -18.38 1.59 7.12
C ARG A 94 -17.61 1.50 8.43
N VAL A 95 -18.32 1.45 9.55
CA VAL A 95 -17.78 1.25 10.90
C VAL A 95 -18.47 0.04 11.50
N VAL A 96 -17.73 -1.03 11.77
CA VAL A 96 -18.21 -2.25 12.42
C VAL A 96 -17.30 -2.55 13.59
N LEU A 97 -17.81 -2.32 14.79
CA LEU A 97 -17.14 -2.55 16.06
C LEU A 97 -17.97 -3.53 16.87
N ARG A 98 -17.32 -4.45 17.58
CA ARG A 98 -18.02 -5.42 18.43
C ARG A 98 -17.41 -5.49 19.82
N ARG A 99 -18.26 -5.73 20.81
CA ARG A 99 -17.84 -5.99 22.19
C ARG A 99 -18.55 -7.25 22.69
N ALA A 100 -17.79 -8.23 23.16
CA ALA A 100 -18.32 -9.55 23.53
C ALA A 100 -19.21 -10.19 22.43
N GLY A 101 -18.84 -10.03 21.16
CA GLY A 101 -19.60 -10.54 20.00
C GLY A 101 -20.85 -9.73 19.63
N VAL A 102 -21.17 -8.65 20.35
CA VAL A 102 -22.30 -7.77 20.07
C VAL A 102 -21.82 -6.53 19.33
N GLU A 103 -22.49 -6.19 18.22
CA GLU A 103 -22.18 -5.02 17.41
C GLU A 103 -22.55 -3.72 18.14
N LEU A 104 -21.67 -2.72 18.04
CA LEU A 104 -21.85 -1.39 18.58
C LEU A 104 -22.36 -0.44 17.49
N PHE A 105 -23.12 0.58 17.90
CA PHE A 105 -23.63 1.64 17.01
C PHE A 105 -23.17 3.00 17.53
N PRO A 106 -21.90 3.36 17.40
CA PRO A 106 -21.38 4.57 18.04
C PRO A 106 -21.96 5.83 17.41
N LYS A 107 -22.29 6.79 18.29
CA LYS A 107 -22.60 8.17 17.93
C LYS A 107 -21.48 9.07 18.46
N PHE A 108 -20.59 9.43 17.57
CA PHE A 108 -19.42 10.20 17.93
C PHE A 108 -19.74 11.67 18.16
N THR A 109 -19.18 12.23 19.23
CA THR A 109 -19.18 13.66 19.55
C THR A 109 -17.76 14.20 19.44
N VAL A 110 -17.54 15.22 18.61
CA VAL A 110 -16.23 15.86 18.45
C VAL A 110 -15.81 16.54 19.76
N THR A 111 -14.63 16.18 20.24
CA THR A 111 -14.05 16.71 21.48
C THR A 111 -12.86 17.62 21.23
N ASN A 112 -12.14 17.45 20.08
CA ASN A 112 -11.01 18.27 19.72
C ASN A 112 -10.89 18.41 18.20
N ILE A 113 -10.40 19.56 17.73
CA ILE A 113 -10.08 19.84 16.33
C ILE A 113 -8.74 20.56 16.30
N GLU A 114 -7.77 19.97 15.63
CA GLU A 114 -6.47 20.59 15.35
C GLU A 114 -6.32 20.90 13.87
N THR A 115 -5.93 22.15 13.57
CA THR A 115 -5.79 22.66 12.21
C THR A 115 -4.50 23.46 12.06
N GLY A 116 -4.11 23.80 10.83
CA GLY A 116 -3.07 24.81 10.62
C GLY A 116 -1.64 24.29 10.61
N GLY A 117 -1.38 23.14 10.00
CA GLY A 117 0.00 22.67 9.75
C GLY A 117 0.66 22.00 10.95
N VAL A 118 -0.15 21.47 11.85
CA VAL A 118 0.29 20.65 13.01
C VAL A 118 0.76 19.27 12.55
N LEU A 119 0.28 18.84 11.37
CA LEU A 119 0.56 17.51 10.84
C LEU A 119 1.92 17.49 10.12
N GLU A 120 2.77 16.61 10.56
CA GLU A 120 4.00 16.29 9.85
C GLU A 120 3.70 15.12 8.90
N ALA A 121 3.86 15.34 7.59
CA ALA A 121 3.94 14.23 6.67
C ALA A 121 5.19 13.43 7.03
N THR A 122 5.02 12.25 7.59
CA THR A 122 6.12 11.30 7.76
C THR A 122 6.49 10.74 6.40
N LEU A 123 7.23 11.55 5.66
CA LEU A 123 8.09 11.05 4.61
C LEU A 123 9.28 10.46 5.36
N ASP A 124 9.70 9.25 5.01
CA ASP A 124 10.86 8.63 5.66
C ASP A 124 11.99 9.65 5.70
N ALA A 125 12.18 10.24 6.88
CA ALA A 125 13.24 11.22 7.12
C ALA A 125 14.54 10.46 7.22
N VAL A 126 15.11 10.06 6.10
CA VAL A 126 16.51 9.71 6.05
C VAL A 126 17.27 11.01 6.23
N SER A 127 17.61 11.30 7.49
CA SER A 127 18.63 12.28 7.90
C SER A 127 18.61 13.60 7.12
N GLY A 128 17.80 14.57 7.46
CA GLY A 128 17.94 16.03 7.22
C GLY A 128 18.79 16.58 6.06
N GLU A 129 19.22 15.75 5.14
CA GLU A 129 20.07 16.13 4.02
C GLU A 129 19.23 16.56 2.82
N SER A 130 19.64 17.65 2.19
CA SER A 130 19.10 18.05 0.89
C SER A 130 19.78 17.25 -0.22
N TYR A 131 19.04 16.82 -1.22
CA TYR A 131 19.56 16.20 -2.43
C TYR A 131 19.11 16.98 -3.67
N THR A 132 19.85 16.78 -4.77
CA THR A 132 19.45 17.34 -6.08
C THR A 132 18.93 16.19 -6.93
N ASP A 133 17.69 16.33 -7.45
CA ASP A 133 17.10 15.31 -8.33
C ASP A 133 17.79 15.29 -9.71
N VAL A 134 17.48 14.28 -10.51
CA VAL A 134 18.06 14.11 -11.87
C VAL A 134 17.75 15.25 -12.83
N ALA A 135 16.76 16.10 -12.52
CA ALA A 135 16.44 17.31 -13.27
C ALA A 135 17.16 18.56 -12.72
N GLY A 136 18.04 18.40 -11.72
CA GLY A 136 18.82 19.49 -11.12
C GLY A 136 18.06 20.32 -10.08
N HIS A 137 16.89 19.87 -9.59
CA HIS A 137 16.14 20.58 -8.57
C HIS A 137 16.60 20.17 -7.17
N ALA A 138 16.88 21.16 -6.32
CA ALA A 138 17.14 20.93 -4.91
C ALA A 138 15.86 20.44 -4.21
N ARG A 139 15.95 19.31 -3.50
CA ARG A 139 14.89 18.71 -2.71
C ARG A 139 15.34 18.64 -1.25
N ALA A 140 14.45 18.96 -0.33
CA ALA A 140 14.69 18.78 1.10
C ALA A 140 14.15 17.43 1.54
N THR A 141 14.92 16.70 2.35
CA THR A 141 14.48 15.51 3.06
C THR A 141 14.13 15.91 4.50
N GLY A 142 13.03 15.42 5.01
CA GLY A 142 12.60 15.66 6.38
C GLY A 142 11.10 15.91 6.50
N PRO A 143 10.55 15.89 7.71
CA PRO A 143 9.14 16.11 7.94
C PRO A 143 8.74 17.48 7.42
N ALA A 144 7.86 17.51 6.43
CA ALA A 144 7.27 18.74 5.91
C ALA A 144 5.90 18.95 6.55
N ARG A 145 5.68 20.14 7.11
CA ARG A 145 4.33 20.53 7.54
C ARG A 145 3.43 20.66 6.32
N VAL A 146 2.30 19.96 6.37
CA VAL A 146 1.29 19.97 5.29
C VAL A 146 -0.03 20.53 5.81
N PRO A 147 -0.87 21.13 4.95
CA PRO A 147 -2.24 21.46 5.31
C PRO A 147 -2.96 20.20 5.78
N GLY A 148 -3.62 20.28 6.92
CA GLY A 148 -4.32 19.11 7.45
C GLY A 148 -5.26 19.46 8.59
N VAL A 149 -5.98 18.43 9.03
CA VAL A 149 -6.92 18.49 10.15
C VAL A 149 -6.85 17.17 10.92
N ILE A 150 -6.82 17.25 12.24
CA ILE A 150 -7.02 16.11 13.14
C ILE A 150 -8.33 16.37 13.89
N VAL A 151 -9.19 15.36 13.94
CA VAL A 151 -10.46 15.39 14.65
C VAL A 151 -10.48 14.26 15.66
N THR A 152 -10.58 14.60 16.95
CA THR A 152 -10.83 13.61 18.01
C THR A 152 -12.31 13.63 18.35
N ALA A 153 -12.94 12.46 18.37
CA ALA A 153 -14.34 12.31 18.70
C ALA A 153 -14.56 11.04 19.54
N ARG A 154 -15.58 11.06 20.40
CA ARG A 154 -15.88 9.98 21.35
C ARG A 154 -17.34 9.61 21.36
N ASP A 155 -17.58 8.33 21.64
CA ASP A 155 -18.80 7.83 22.20
C ASP A 155 -18.48 7.31 23.61
N GLU A 156 -18.76 8.12 24.63
CA GLU A 156 -18.47 7.78 26.04
C GLU A 156 -19.32 6.61 26.55
N GLU A 157 -20.56 6.46 26.03
CA GLU A 157 -21.47 5.38 26.46
C GLU A 157 -21.03 4.03 25.93
N GLN A 158 -20.45 3.99 24.73
CA GLN A 158 -19.94 2.78 24.12
C GLN A 158 -18.44 2.59 24.31
N GLY A 159 -17.77 3.56 24.94
CA GLY A 159 -16.36 3.49 25.31
C GLY A 159 -15.42 3.42 24.12
N VAL A 160 -15.69 4.23 23.08
CA VAL A 160 -14.90 4.29 21.84
C VAL A 160 -14.46 5.71 21.56
N GLU A 161 -13.17 5.89 21.30
CA GLU A 161 -12.62 7.13 20.76
C GLU A 161 -12.12 6.87 19.34
N VAL A 162 -12.27 7.87 18.48
CA VAL A 162 -11.66 7.92 17.17
C VAL A 162 -10.86 9.22 17.01
N GLU A 163 -9.64 9.09 16.50
CA GLU A 163 -8.83 10.21 16.04
C GLU A 163 -8.68 10.08 14.52
N TRP A 164 -9.31 10.98 13.79
CA TRP A 164 -9.27 11.00 12.33
C TRP A 164 -8.33 12.08 11.81
N HIS A 165 -7.48 11.71 10.86
CA HIS A 165 -6.51 12.57 10.21
C HIS A 165 -6.84 12.77 8.74
N LEU A 166 -6.74 14.00 8.26
CA LEU A 166 -6.74 14.33 6.84
C LEU A 166 -5.55 15.23 6.52
N GLU A 167 -4.79 14.89 5.52
CA GLU A 167 -3.65 15.66 5.02
C GLU A 167 -3.79 15.92 3.52
N LEU A 168 -3.36 17.12 3.09
CA LEU A 168 -3.25 17.50 1.69
C LEU A 168 -1.78 17.74 1.35
N LEU A 169 -1.16 16.76 0.72
CA LEU A 169 0.28 16.69 0.45
C LEU A 169 0.72 17.71 -0.61
N PRO A 170 2.01 18.09 -0.67
CA PRO A 170 2.49 19.14 -1.58
C PRO A 170 2.15 18.93 -3.06
N GLY A 171 2.13 17.67 -3.53
CA GLY A 171 1.71 17.32 -4.90
C GLY A 171 0.20 17.35 -5.14
N GLY A 172 -0.63 17.70 -4.12
CA GLY A 172 -2.09 17.73 -4.22
C GLY A 172 -2.74 16.35 -4.00
N LEU A 173 -1.99 15.34 -3.59
CA LEU A 173 -2.54 14.07 -3.13
C LEU A 173 -3.12 14.25 -1.72
N ALA A 174 -4.36 13.85 -1.52
CA ALA A 174 -4.97 13.78 -0.20
C ALA A 174 -4.73 12.42 0.43
N ARG A 175 -4.62 12.34 1.76
CA ARG A 175 -4.66 11.07 2.47
C ARG A 175 -5.38 11.21 3.80
N GLN A 176 -6.04 10.14 4.22
CA GLN A 176 -6.74 10.09 5.50
C GLN A 176 -6.53 8.74 6.18
N LYS A 177 -6.53 8.75 7.50
CA LYS A 177 -6.53 7.57 8.37
C LYS A 177 -7.35 7.81 9.63
N ALA A 178 -7.68 6.74 10.34
CA ALA A 178 -8.31 6.82 11.65
C ALA A 178 -7.59 5.91 12.64
N THR A 179 -7.43 6.39 13.87
CA THR A 179 -7.02 5.60 15.03
C THR A 179 -8.26 5.35 15.89
N VAL A 180 -8.60 4.10 16.14
CA VAL A 180 -9.71 3.72 17.03
C VAL A 180 -9.14 3.25 18.35
N THR A 181 -9.62 3.81 19.46
CA THR A 181 -9.14 3.49 20.81
C THR A 181 -10.28 2.94 21.68
N ASN A 182 -10.01 1.85 22.39
CA ASN A 182 -10.91 1.31 23.39
C ASN A 182 -10.73 2.07 24.72
N LEU A 183 -11.78 2.73 25.19
CA LEU A 183 -11.77 3.51 26.43
C LEU A 183 -12.18 2.70 27.66
N PHE A 184 -12.78 1.52 27.50
CA PHE A 184 -13.22 0.70 28.61
C PHE A 184 -12.08 -0.18 29.14
N GLY A 185 -12.01 -0.27 30.48
CA GLY A 185 -10.97 -1.05 31.18
C GLY A 185 -11.33 -2.54 31.37
N ALA A 186 -10.54 -3.18 32.13
CA ALA A 186 -10.15 -4.57 32.37
C ALA A 186 -11.17 -5.68 32.58
N ASP A 187 -12.44 -5.47 32.54
CA ASP A 187 -13.39 -6.57 32.69
C ASP A 187 -13.43 -7.48 31.47
N ALA A 188 -13.53 -8.78 31.63
CA ALA A 188 -13.45 -9.80 30.59
C ALA A 188 -14.44 -9.66 29.40
N GLY A 189 -15.34 -8.69 29.43
CA GLY A 189 -16.22 -8.30 28.34
C GLY A 189 -15.85 -6.96 27.68
N ALA A 190 -14.76 -6.33 28.11
CA ALA A 190 -14.41 -4.97 27.70
C ALA A 190 -13.54 -4.88 26.44
N GLN A 191 -13.01 -5.99 25.91
CA GLN A 191 -12.24 -5.98 24.65
C GLN A 191 -13.12 -5.49 23.49
N LEU A 192 -12.55 -4.61 22.69
CA LEU A 192 -13.18 -4.08 21.48
C LEU A 192 -12.62 -4.79 20.26
N GLU A 193 -13.46 -5.50 19.52
CA GLU A 193 -13.13 -6.08 18.23
C GLU A 193 -13.35 -5.05 17.12
N ILE A 194 -12.36 -4.89 16.25
CA ILE A 194 -12.46 -4.11 15.02
C ILE A 194 -12.90 -5.06 13.92
N GLY A 195 -14.12 -4.87 13.41
CA GLY A 195 -14.64 -5.64 12.29
C GLY A 195 -14.42 -4.94 10.95
N LYS A 196 -14.55 -3.61 10.91
CA LYS A 196 -14.37 -2.82 9.69
C LYS A 196 -14.24 -1.34 10.03
N ILE A 197 -13.29 -0.67 9.40
CA ILE A 197 -13.23 0.80 9.32
C ILE A 197 -12.95 1.15 7.87
N GLU A 198 -13.93 1.72 7.19
CA GLU A 198 -13.83 2.13 5.79
C GLU A 198 -13.95 3.64 5.68
N LEU A 199 -12.88 4.28 5.24
CA LEU A 199 -12.80 5.72 5.01
C LEU A 199 -13.28 6.08 3.61
N GLY A 200 -13.59 7.37 3.38
CA GLY A 200 -14.06 7.79 2.06
C GLY A 200 -13.97 9.27 1.79
N PHE A 201 -14.04 9.59 0.50
CA PHE A 201 -14.16 10.93 -0.05
C PHE A 201 -15.51 11.09 -0.76
N PRO A 202 -16.10 12.29 -0.77
CA PRO A 202 -17.36 12.51 -1.46
C PRO A 202 -17.20 12.42 -2.97
N LEU A 203 -18.23 11.92 -3.65
CA LEU A 203 -18.36 11.93 -5.10
C LEU A 203 -19.48 12.88 -5.52
N PRO A 204 -19.26 13.80 -6.49
CA PRO A 204 -20.32 14.61 -7.05
C PRO A 204 -21.27 13.76 -7.91
N GLU A 205 -22.46 14.27 -8.16
CA GLU A 205 -23.45 13.59 -9.03
C GLU A 205 -22.93 13.39 -10.46
N SER A 206 -22.06 14.27 -10.93
CA SER A 206 -21.44 14.20 -12.26
C SER A 206 -20.51 13.00 -12.44
N ALA A 207 -20.01 12.40 -11.36
CA ALA A 207 -19.15 11.21 -11.42
C ALA A 207 -20.01 9.96 -11.70
N GLY A 208 -20.37 9.74 -12.95
CA GLY A 208 -21.31 8.71 -13.40
C GLY A 208 -20.67 7.44 -13.97
N GLU A 209 -19.34 7.34 -14.03
CA GLU A 209 -18.61 6.18 -14.57
C GLU A 209 -17.49 5.75 -13.62
N ILE A 210 -17.28 4.44 -13.49
CA ILE A 210 -16.18 3.84 -12.73
C ILE A 210 -15.16 3.23 -13.68
N LEU A 211 -13.88 3.42 -13.39
CA LEU A 211 -12.75 2.69 -13.96
C LEU A 211 -12.08 1.88 -12.85
N THR A 212 -11.91 0.59 -13.10
CA THR A 212 -11.12 -0.35 -12.29
C THR A 212 -10.17 -1.14 -13.18
N THR A 213 -9.31 -1.92 -12.56
CA THR A 213 -8.50 -2.92 -13.27
C THR A 213 -8.78 -4.31 -12.72
N THR A 214 -8.52 -5.32 -13.55
CA THR A 214 -8.61 -6.74 -13.22
C THR A 214 -7.43 -7.47 -13.87
N GLY A 215 -7.21 -8.73 -13.55
CA GLY A 215 -6.15 -9.50 -14.19
C GLY A 215 -5.88 -10.83 -13.54
N HIS A 216 -4.85 -11.47 -14.03
CA HIS A 216 -4.25 -12.68 -13.50
C HIS A 216 -2.73 -12.64 -13.72
N HIS A 217 -2.00 -13.62 -13.20
CA HIS A 217 -0.57 -13.76 -13.44
C HIS A 217 -0.22 -13.61 -14.93
N LEU A 218 0.77 -12.79 -15.25
CA LEU A 218 1.23 -12.38 -16.59
C LEU A 218 0.27 -11.49 -17.40
N ARG A 219 -0.89 -11.13 -16.86
CA ARG A 219 -1.87 -10.23 -17.49
C ARG A 219 -2.56 -9.35 -16.47
N GLU A 220 -1.78 -8.62 -15.72
CA GLU A 220 -2.24 -7.71 -14.70
C GLU A 220 -2.82 -6.43 -15.31
N ARG A 221 -3.69 -5.76 -14.58
CA ARG A 221 -4.14 -4.39 -14.82
C ARG A 221 -4.97 -4.16 -16.08
N SER A 222 -5.74 -5.15 -16.54
CA SER A 222 -6.70 -4.96 -17.63
C SER A 222 -7.82 -4.00 -17.20
N PRO A 223 -8.07 -2.88 -17.92
CA PRO A 223 -9.05 -1.89 -17.51
C PRO A 223 -10.48 -2.38 -17.68
N GLN A 224 -11.34 -2.00 -16.74
CA GLN A 224 -12.78 -2.25 -16.75
C GLN A 224 -13.53 -0.94 -16.51
N ARG A 225 -14.51 -0.62 -17.34
CA ARG A 225 -15.37 0.54 -17.19
C ARG A 225 -16.82 0.16 -17.07
N GLN A 226 -17.54 0.84 -16.16
CA GLN A 226 -18.96 0.62 -15.96
C GLN A 226 -19.65 1.86 -15.39
N PRO A 227 -20.97 2.02 -15.57
CA PRO A 227 -21.73 3.11 -14.95
C PRO A 227 -21.67 3.02 -13.42
N LEU A 228 -21.57 4.19 -12.75
CA LEU A 228 -21.85 4.31 -11.32
C LEU A 228 -23.33 4.61 -11.12
N THR A 229 -24.11 3.59 -10.84
CA THR A 229 -25.54 3.68 -10.56
C THR A 229 -25.81 3.79 -9.06
N VAL A 230 -27.06 4.03 -8.66
CA VAL A 230 -27.46 3.91 -7.25
C VAL A 230 -27.20 2.48 -6.77
N GLY A 231 -26.55 2.37 -5.63
CA GLY A 231 -26.00 1.14 -5.07
C GLY A 231 -24.50 1.22 -4.86
N ARG A 232 -23.90 0.08 -4.53
CA ARG A 232 -22.48 -0.04 -4.20
C ARG A 232 -21.75 -0.93 -5.21
N PHE A 233 -20.65 -0.42 -5.74
CA PHE A 233 -19.59 -1.19 -6.36
C PHE A 233 -18.51 -1.48 -5.30
N GLU A 234 -18.01 -2.69 -5.28
CA GLU A 234 -16.98 -3.12 -4.34
C GLU A 234 -15.96 -4.02 -5.02
N LYS A 235 -14.68 -3.82 -4.72
CA LYS A 235 -13.57 -4.67 -5.17
C LYS A 235 -12.79 -5.16 -3.94
N PRO A 236 -13.20 -6.29 -3.32
CA PRO A 236 -12.47 -6.88 -2.20
C PRO A 236 -11.23 -7.63 -2.66
N GLN A 237 -10.21 -7.65 -1.82
CA GLN A 237 -8.95 -8.36 -1.99
C GLN A 237 -8.67 -9.14 -0.70
N LEU A 238 -8.70 -10.48 -0.78
CA LEU A 238 -8.66 -11.39 0.38
C LEU A 238 -7.56 -12.44 0.24
N ALA A 239 -6.50 -12.11 -0.48
CA ALA A 239 -5.40 -13.02 -0.77
C ALA A 239 -4.16 -12.83 0.12
N GLY A 240 -4.27 -11.97 1.16
CA GLY A 240 -3.14 -11.55 2.00
C GLY A 240 -2.16 -10.64 1.28
N ARG A 241 -2.52 -10.20 0.08
CA ARG A 241 -1.83 -9.22 -0.76
C ARG A 241 -2.86 -8.61 -1.73
N PRO A 242 -2.55 -7.48 -2.41
CA PRO A 242 -3.47 -6.93 -3.42
C PRO A 242 -3.84 -7.90 -4.54
N ASP A 243 -2.88 -8.74 -4.99
CA ASP A 243 -2.97 -9.71 -6.06
C ASP A 243 -3.08 -9.13 -7.48
N PHE A 244 -3.08 -10.00 -8.49
CA PHE A 244 -3.10 -9.63 -9.91
C PHE A 244 -4.42 -9.02 -10.34
N ASP A 245 -5.52 -9.44 -9.71
CA ASP A 245 -6.87 -8.92 -9.94
C ASP A 245 -7.13 -7.57 -9.25
N ALA A 246 -6.12 -7.01 -8.58
CA ALA A 246 -6.27 -5.75 -7.86
C ALA A 246 -6.59 -4.58 -8.80
N SER A 247 -7.51 -3.74 -8.36
CA SER A 247 -7.58 -2.36 -8.85
C SER A 247 -6.59 -1.55 -8.03
N LEU A 248 -5.50 -1.07 -8.65
CA LEU A 248 -4.57 -0.19 -7.94
C LEU A 248 -5.26 1.12 -7.55
N LEU A 249 -6.06 1.66 -8.47
CA LEU A 249 -6.93 2.80 -8.24
C LEU A 249 -8.37 2.41 -8.56
N LEU A 250 -9.29 2.70 -7.65
CA LEU A 250 -10.69 2.84 -8.00
C LEU A 250 -10.92 4.29 -8.41
N THR A 251 -11.35 4.52 -9.64
CA THR A 251 -11.59 5.87 -10.16
C THR A 251 -13.06 6.03 -10.53
N ALA A 252 -13.69 7.11 -10.07
CA ALA A 252 -15.01 7.53 -10.53
C ALA A 252 -14.91 8.92 -11.16
N GLY A 253 -15.58 9.14 -12.28
CA GLY A 253 -15.49 10.42 -12.98
C GLY A 253 -16.70 10.69 -13.88
N VAL A 254 -16.66 11.83 -14.57
CA VAL A 254 -17.66 12.15 -15.59
C VAL A 254 -17.64 11.07 -16.68
N PRO A 255 -18.79 10.64 -17.20
CA PRO A 255 -18.82 9.62 -18.24
C PRO A 255 -17.91 9.95 -19.43
N GLY A 256 -17.05 8.99 -19.82
CA GLY A 256 -16.08 9.16 -20.89
C GLY A 256 -14.80 9.89 -20.51
N PHE A 257 -14.51 10.09 -19.21
CA PHE A 257 -13.21 10.65 -18.80
C PHE A 257 -12.06 9.82 -19.37
N GLY A 258 -10.98 10.51 -19.74
CA GLY A 258 -9.80 9.91 -20.37
C GLY A 258 -8.50 10.17 -19.61
N PHE A 259 -7.38 10.00 -20.28
CA PHE A 259 -6.07 10.34 -19.70
C PHE A 259 -5.86 11.86 -19.60
N GLU A 260 -6.36 12.63 -20.56
CA GLU A 260 -6.10 14.07 -20.72
C GLU A 260 -7.30 14.95 -20.38
N HIS A 261 -8.44 14.40 -20.02
CA HIS A 261 -9.67 15.18 -19.82
C HIS A 261 -10.71 14.46 -18.97
N GLY A 262 -11.56 15.25 -18.37
CA GLY A 262 -12.74 14.85 -17.61
C GLY A 262 -12.46 14.75 -16.11
N ASP A 263 -13.25 15.47 -15.31
CA ASP A 263 -13.12 15.45 -13.85
C ASP A 263 -13.25 14.01 -13.32
N ALA A 264 -12.22 13.57 -12.62
CA ALA A 264 -12.12 12.23 -12.08
C ALA A 264 -11.55 12.25 -10.65
N TYR A 265 -11.97 11.26 -9.87
CA TYR A 265 -11.68 11.08 -8.46
C TYR A 265 -11.20 9.66 -8.23
N SER A 266 -10.00 9.48 -7.76
CA SER A 266 -9.39 8.15 -7.55
C SER A 266 -9.03 7.94 -6.10
N VAL A 267 -9.17 6.71 -5.63
CA VAL A 267 -8.71 6.30 -4.31
C VAL A 267 -7.82 5.07 -4.38
N HIS A 268 -6.93 4.95 -3.39
CA HIS A 268 -6.01 3.83 -3.19
C HIS A 268 -5.86 3.55 -1.69
N VAL A 269 -5.93 2.29 -1.29
CA VAL A 269 -5.60 1.87 0.08
C VAL A 269 -4.13 1.52 0.14
N GLY A 270 -3.34 2.26 0.92
CA GLY A 270 -1.90 2.01 1.11
C GLY A 270 -1.66 0.85 2.07
N TRP A 271 -1.97 -0.37 1.64
CA TRP A 271 -1.89 -1.57 2.45
C TRP A 271 -1.60 -2.81 1.63
N SER A 272 -0.66 -3.62 2.08
CA SER A 272 -0.23 -4.83 1.38
C SER A 272 -0.98 -6.09 1.81
N GLY A 273 -1.85 -6.01 2.80
CA GLY A 273 -2.72 -7.11 3.25
C GLY A 273 -4.10 -7.10 2.58
N ASN A 274 -5.07 -7.71 3.24
CA ASN A 274 -6.45 -7.71 2.76
C ASN A 274 -7.05 -6.30 2.77
N SER A 275 -7.75 -5.92 1.69
CA SER A 275 -8.32 -4.59 1.56
C SER A 275 -9.55 -4.56 0.68
N VAL A 276 -10.28 -3.45 0.73
CA VAL A 276 -11.43 -3.19 -0.15
C VAL A 276 -11.37 -1.77 -0.70
N LEU A 277 -11.71 -1.63 -1.98
CA LEU A 277 -12.05 -0.37 -2.61
C LEU A 277 -13.52 -0.35 -2.95
N SER A 278 -14.21 0.76 -2.72
CA SER A 278 -15.65 0.89 -2.94
C SER A 278 -16.05 2.24 -3.50
N ALA A 279 -17.12 2.25 -4.29
CA ALA A 279 -17.85 3.45 -4.70
C ALA A 279 -19.34 3.21 -4.50
N GLU A 280 -19.99 4.09 -3.77
CA GLU A 280 -21.40 3.94 -3.38
C GLU A 280 -22.19 5.21 -3.67
N ARG A 281 -23.37 5.06 -4.19
CA ARG A 281 -24.33 6.14 -4.42
C ARG A 281 -25.67 5.79 -3.79
N LEU A 282 -26.16 6.68 -2.96
CA LEU A 282 -27.46 6.55 -2.31
C LEU A 282 -28.54 7.36 -3.07
N PRO A 283 -29.83 6.95 -2.96
CA PRO A 283 -30.94 7.64 -3.65
C PRO A 283 -31.14 9.10 -3.21
N TYR A 284 -30.67 9.46 -2.02
CA TYR A 284 -30.99 10.75 -1.38
C TYR A 284 -29.80 11.72 -1.33
N THR A 285 -28.61 11.27 -1.68
CA THR A 285 -27.38 12.04 -1.50
C THR A 285 -26.39 11.78 -2.62
N THR A 286 -25.31 12.53 -2.60
CA THR A 286 -24.14 12.30 -3.44
C THR A 286 -23.51 10.93 -3.12
N GLY A 287 -22.51 10.54 -3.88
CA GLY A 287 -21.79 9.29 -3.64
C GLY A 287 -20.61 9.45 -2.68
N VAL A 288 -20.06 8.31 -2.32
CA VAL A 288 -18.80 8.18 -1.58
C VAL A 288 -17.90 7.21 -2.33
N ILE A 289 -16.63 7.56 -2.51
CA ILE A 289 -15.58 6.66 -2.99
C ILE A 289 -14.57 6.46 -1.85
N GLY A 290 -14.17 5.21 -1.58
CA GLY A 290 -13.32 4.94 -0.43
C GLY A 290 -12.76 3.53 -0.39
N GLY A 291 -12.33 3.14 0.79
CA GLY A 291 -11.78 1.83 1.05
C GLY A 291 -11.19 1.71 2.45
N GLY A 292 -10.67 0.54 2.73
CA GLY A 292 -10.05 0.23 4.01
C GLY A 292 -9.49 -1.18 4.03
N GLU A 293 -8.92 -1.54 5.16
CA GLU A 293 -8.49 -2.91 5.43
C GLU A 293 -9.70 -3.82 5.63
N LEU A 294 -9.62 -5.05 5.11
CA LEU A 294 -10.56 -6.13 5.40
C LEU A 294 -9.99 -7.04 6.47
N LEU A 295 -10.65 -7.06 7.62
CA LEU A 295 -10.30 -7.89 8.76
C LEU A 295 -11.21 -9.10 8.86
N PHE A 296 -10.64 -10.24 9.22
CA PHE A 296 -11.43 -11.40 9.64
C PHE A 296 -11.95 -11.22 11.07
N GLY A 297 -13.03 -11.90 11.43
CA GLY A 297 -13.59 -11.83 12.78
C GLY A 297 -12.56 -12.24 13.84
N GLY A 298 -12.40 -11.40 14.86
CA GLY A 298 -11.44 -11.60 15.94
C GLY A 298 -9.96 -11.37 15.58
N GLU A 299 -9.64 -10.90 14.37
CA GLU A 299 -8.27 -10.64 13.94
C GLU A 299 -7.62 -9.51 14.73
N VAL A 300 -8.32 -8.39 14.85
CA VAL A 300 -7.89 -7.25 15.68
C VAL A 300 -8.83 -7.06 16.84
N THR A 301 -8.28 -7.16 18.07
CA THR A 301 -9.01 -6.91 19.31
C THR A 301 -8.19 -6.01 20.22
N LEU A 302 -8.83 -4.96 20.71
CA LEU A 302 -8.21 -3.96 21.56
C LEU A 302 -8.47 -4.26 23.04
N ALA A 303 -7.42 -4.30 23.83
CA ALA A 303 -7.47 -4.41 25.26
C ALA A 303 -8.02 -3.12 25.91
N GLY A 304 -8.24 -3.14 27.21
CA GLY A 304 -8.51 -1.93 27.97
C GLY A 304 -7.27 -1.06 28.15
N PRO A 305 -7.44 0.20 28.59
CA PRO A 305 -6.33 1.11 28.86
C PRO A 305 -5.32 0.51 29.85
N GLY A 306 -4.04 0.47 29.44
CA GLY A 306 -2.94 -0.05 30.26
C GLY A 306 -2.79 -1.57 30.29
N GLU A 307 -3.55 -2.33 29.51
CA GLU A 307 -3.54 -3.80 29.50
C GLU A 307 -2.92 -4.44 28.26
N GLY A 308 -2.44 -3.65 27.37
CA GLY A 308 -1.86 -4.08 26.08
C GLY A 308 -2.20 -3.11 24.97
N GLN A 309 -2.30 -3.62 23.74
CA GLN A 309 -2.71 -2.81 22.61
C GLN A 309 -4.19 -2.40 22.77
N ASN A 310 -4.43 -1.11 23.01
CA ASN A 310 -5.77 -0.55 23.18
C ASN A 310 -6.20 0.35 22.02
N SER A 311 -5.39 0.45 20.97
CA SER A 311 -5.70 1.24 19.77
C SER A 311 -5.38 0.47 18.49
N TYR A 312 -6.05 0.83 17.39
CA TYR A 312 -5.86 0.32 16.04
C TYR A 312 -5.79 1.49 15.07
N ASP A 313 -4.74 1.50 14.27
CA ASP A 313 -4.59 2.45 13.17
C ASP A 313 -5.05 1.81 11.86
N THR A 314 -5.95 2.48 11.14
CA THR A 314 -6.28 2.07 9.78
C THR A 314 -5.09 2.33 8.85
N PRO A 315 -4.94 1.59 7.75
CA PRO A 315 -4.10 2.03 6.66
C PRO A 315 -4.49 3.42 6.14
N TRP A 316 -3.54 4.12 5.52
CA TRP A 316 -3.85 5.34 4.80
C TRP A 316 -4.76 5.06 3.60
N LEU A 317 -5.87 5.78 3.51
CA LEU A 317 -6.63 5.92 2.28
C LEU A 317 -6.15 7.18 1.55
N PHE A 318 -5.60 6.99 0.37
CA PHE A 318 -5.16 8.07 -0.51
C PHE A 318 -6.27 8.48 -1.46
N GLY A 319 -6.37 9.79 -1.75
CA GLY A 319 -7.34 10.36 -2.67
C GLY A 319 -6.69 11.33 -3.66
N SER A 320 -7.01 11.21 -4.94
CA SER A 320 -6.53 12.08 -6.00
C SER A 320 -7.68 12.57 -6.86
N TYR A 321 -7.79 13.89 -7.04
CA TYR A 321 -8.68 14.53 -7.99
C TYR A 321 -7.87 15.03 -9.19
N GLY A 322 -8.41 14.99 -10.39
CA GLY A 322 -7.75 15.54 -11.58
C GLY A 322 -8.67 15.72 -12.78
N ASP A 323 -8.25 16.56 -13.73
CA ASP A 323 -8.83 16.64 -15.06
C ASP A 323 -8.12 15.60 -15.95
N GLY A 324 -8.63 14.38 -15.90
CA GLY A 324 -8.04 13.22 -16.51
C GLY A 324 -7.08 12.43 -15.63
N LEU A 325 -6.81 11.20 -16.06
CA LEU A 325 -6.00 10.24 -15.32
C LEU A 325 -4.52 10.65 -15.18
N ASN A 326 -3.99 11.46 -16.11
CA ASN A 326 -2.61 11.93 -16.05
C ASN A 326 -2.38 12.89 -14.88
N GLU A 327 -3.33 13.79 -14.58
CA GLU A 327 -3.24 14.63 -13.38
C GLU A 327 -3.34 13.80 -12.11
N ILE A 328 -4.24 12.80 -12.09
CA ILE A 328 -4.36 11.86 -10.97
C ILE A 328 -3.04 11.15 -10.73
N ALA A 329 -2.47 10.55 -11.76
CA ALA A 329 -1.20 9.83 -11.69
C ALA A 329 -0.04 10.74 -11.23
N ALA A 330 0.04 11.97 -11.74
CA ALA A 330 1.09 12.91 -11.36
C ALA A 330 1.15 13.19 -9.85
N ARG A 331 -0.01 13.18 -9.16
CA ARG A 331 -0.07 13.38 -7.70
C ARG A 331 0.49 12.18 -6.95
N PHE A 332 0.11 10.95 -7.34
CA PHE A 332 0.69 9.73 -6.79
C PHE A 332 2.20 9.66 -7.05
N HIS A 333 2.63 9.97 -8.28
CA HIS A 333 4.05 10.00 -8.63
C HIS A 333 4.85 11.01 -7.80
N SER A 334 4.27 12.18 -7.53
CA SER A 334 4.91 13.17 -6.66
C SER A 334 5.14 12.62 -5.24
N TYR A 335 4.15 11.90 -4.71
CA TYR A 335 4.27 11.24 -3.41
C TYR A 335 5.33 10.15 -3.41
N VAL A 336 5.28 9.21 -4.36
CA VAL A 336 6.26 8.11 -4.46
C VAL A 336 7.69 8.64 -4.59
N ARG A 337 7.91 9.72 -5.37
CA ARG A 337 9.22 10.37 -5.44
C ARG A 337 9.69 10.92 -4.09
N SER A 338 8.78 11.37 -3.26
CA SER A 338 9.13 11.91 -1.95
C SER A 338 9.49 10.83 -0.92
N LEU A 339 9.03 9.58 -1.13
CA LEU A 339 9.40 8.44 -0.27
C LEU A 339 10.86 8.01 -0.47
N HIS A 340 11.36 8.08 -1.71
CA HIS A 340 12.68 7.53 -2.08
C HIS A 340 13.57 8.56 -2.78
N PRO A 341 13.94 9.66 -2.11
CA PRO A 341 14.69 10.74 -2.74
C PRO A 341 16.06 10.30 -3.31
N ARG A 342 16.73 9.33 -2.69
CA ARG A 342 18.02 8.80 -3.17
C ARG A 342 17.92 8.14 -4.53
N LEU A 343 16.84 7.37 -4.79
CA LEU A 343 16.65 6.68 -6.06
C LEU A 343 16.51 7.64 -7.24
N PHE A 344 15.99 8.84 -6.98
CA PHE A 344 15.80 9.86 -8.00
C PHE A 344 17.02 10.75 -8.22
N SER A 345 18.04 10.64 -7.36
CA SER A 345 19.30 11.38 -7.51
C SER A 345 20.35 10.64 -8.34
N HIS A 346 20.31 9.30 -8.40
CA HIS A 346 21.34 8.46 -9.04
C HIS A 346 20.90 7.80 -10.35
N GLY A 347 19.61 7.84 -10.69
CA GLY A 347 19.02 7.07 -11.78
C GLY A 347 18.79 5.60 -11.37
N ARG A 348 18.13 4.84 -12.23
CA ARG A 348 17.87 3.42 -12.02
C ARG A 348 18.95 2.59 -12.71
N PRO A 349 19.59 1.62 -12.01
CA PRO A 349 20.56 0.74 -12.65
C PRO A 349 19.90 -0.17 -13.69
N VAL A 350 20.64 -0.50 -14.73
CA VAL A 350 20.29 -1.55 -15.69
C VAL A 350 20.55 -2.90 -15.02
N ILE A 351 19.51 -3.71 -14.86
CA ILE A 351 19.55 -4.96 -14.11
C ILE A 351 19.56 -6.15 -15.07
N LEU A 352 20.45 -7.14 -14.80
CA LEU A 352 20.33 -8.49 -15.28
C LEU A 352 19.93 -9.39 -14.11
N ASN A 353 18.78 -10.08 -14.26
CA ASN A 353 18.36 -11.15 -13.36
C ASN A 353 18.66 -12.51 -14.02
N THR A 354 19.18 -13.47 -13.24
CA THR A 354 19.64 -14.75 -13.79
C THR A 354 18.52 -15.78 -14.02
N TRP A 355 17.27 -15.53 -13.59
CA TRP A 355 16.18 -16.50 -13.64
C TRP A 355 16.01 -17.13 -15.03
N GLU A 356 15.73 -16.32 -16.04
CA GLU A 356 15.50 -16.81 -17.40
C GLU A 356 16.77 -17.38 -18.08
N ALA A 357 17.95 -17.10 -17.52
CA ALA A 357 19.21 -17.59 -18.07
C ALA A 357 19.58 -19.00 -17.59
N VAL A 358 19.33 -19.31 -16.33
CA VAL A 358 19.81 -20.54 -15.71
C VAL A 358 18.75 -21.28 -14.87
N TYR A 359 17.62 -20.63 -14.54
CA TYR A 359 16.63 -21.15 -13.58
C TYR A 359 17.33 -21.63 -12.30
N PHE A 360 17.12 -22.90 -11.90
CA PHE A 360 17.75 -23.52 -10.74
C PHE A 360 19.16 -24.10 -11.01
N ASP A 361 19.64 -24.10 -12.24
CA ASP A 361 20.94 -24.66 -12.61
C ASP A 361 22.08 -23.65 -12.34
N HIS A 362 22.25 -23.34 -11.06
CA HIS A 362 23.30 -22.46 -10.59
C HIS A 362 24.67 -23.13 -10.59
N ASN A 363 25.66 -22.46 -11.18
CA ASN A 363 27.03 -22.91 -11.24
C ASN A 363 27.95 -21.69 -11.36
N PHE A 364 29.03 -21.72 -10.56
CA PHE A 364 29.93 -20.57 -10.47
C PHE A 364 30.49 -20.12 -11.81
N ASP A 365 30.97 -21.05 -12.63
CA ASP A 365 31.62 -20.71 -13.92
C ASP A 365 30.61 -20.13 -14.92
N THR A 366 29.40 -20.69 -14.96
CA THR A 366 28.29 -20.19 -15.79
C THR A 366 27.86 -18.80 -15.38
N LEU A 367 27.65 -18.56 -14.08
CA LEU A 367 27.23 -17.26 -13.56
C LEU A 367 28.33 -16.21 -13.74
N LYS A 368 29.59 -16.60 -13.54
CA LYS A 368 30.75 -15.74 -13.82
C LYS A 368 30.83 -15.33 -15.28
N ALA A 369 30.68 -16.29 -16.20
CA ALA A 369 30.69 -16.00 -17.64
C ALA A 369 29.51 -15.12 -18.06
N LEU A 370 28.34 -15.27 -17.39
CA LEU A 370 27.19 -14.41 -17.58
C LEU A 370 27.46 -12.98 -17.07
N ALA A 371 28.11 -12.85 -15.91
CA ALA A 371 28.50 -11.56 -15.36
C ALA A 371 29.51 -10.82 -16.26
N ASP A 372 30.44 -11.54 -16.92
CA ASP A 372 31.33 -10.95 -17.93
C ASP A 372 30.55 -10.32 -19.09
N LYS A 373 29.60 -11.09 -19.65
CA LYS A 373 28.74 -10.59 -20.76
C LYS A 373 27.85 -9.44 -20.32
N ALA A 374 27.32 -9.50 -19.09
CA ALA A 374 26.52 -8.44 -18.51
C ALA A 374 27.30 -7.13 -18.41
N ALA A 375 28.51 -7.18 -17.87
CA ALA A 375 29.38 -6.00 -17.76
C ALA A 375 29.75 -5.43 -19.14
N ASP A 376 30.12 -6.29 -20.12
CA ASP A 376 30.41 -5.89 -21.48
C ASP A 376 29.21 -5.24 -22.20
N SER A 377 27.98 -5.59 -21.78
CA SER A 377 26.73 -5.05 -22.32
C SER A 377 26.26 -3.78 -21.57
N GLY A 378 26.97 -3.33 -20.57
CA GLY A 378 26.65 -2.13 -19.80
C GLY A 378 25.59 -2.35 -18.71
N VAL A 379 25.41 -3.59 -18.24
CA VAL A 379 24.61 -3.91 -17.04
C VAL A 379 25.30 -3.31 -15.81
N GLU A 380 24.49 -2.73 -14.93
CA GLU A 380 24.96 -2.05 -13.73
C GLU A 380 24.67 -2.85 -12.43
N ARG A 381 23.73 -3.82 -12.50
CA ARG A 381 23.33 -4.68 -11.36
C ARG A 381 23.11 -6.12 -11.83
N PHE A 382 23.76 -7.07 -11.18
CA PHE A 382 23.66 -8.50 -11.46
C PHE A 382 22.96 -9.21 -10.31
N VAL A 383 21.78 -9.82 -10.56
CA VAL A 383 20.94 -10.43 -9.54
C VAL A 383 20.89 -11.95 -9.71
N VAL A 384 21.36 -12.68 -8.71
CA VAL A 384 21.22 -14.14 -8.63
C VAL A 384 19.83 -14.46 -8.09
N ASP A 385 19.03 -15.17 -8.89
CA ASP A 385 17.65 -15.53 -8.55
C ASP A 385 17.54 -16.85 -7.78
N ASP A 386 16.35 -17.45 -7.69
CA ASP A 386 16.01 -18.66 -6.92
C ASP A 386 16.94 -19.86 -7.25
N GLY A 387 17.32 -20.65 -6.22
CA GLY A 387 18.12 -21.86 -6.36
C GLY A 387 19.50 -21.88 -5.71
N TRP A 388 19.91 -20.79 -5.04
CA TRP A 388 21.25 -20.66 -4.43
C TRP A 388 21.38 -21.31 -3.04
N PHE A 389 20.29 -21.71 -2.39
CA PHE A 389 20.23 -22.11 -0.98
C PHE A 389 19.71 -23.53 -0.77
N GLY A 390 19.97 -24.11 0.39
CA GLY A 390 19.46 -25.37 0.90
C GLY A 390 19.44 -26.49 -0.15
N SER A 391 18.36 -27.24 -0.16
CA SER A 391 18.06 -28.28 -1.16
C SER A 391 17.25 -27.75 -2.36
N ARG A 392 17.16 -26.45 -2.53
CA ARG A 392 16.34 -25.76 -3.55
C ARG A 392 16.91 -25.97 -4.96
N ARG A 393 16.43 -27.01 -5.68
CA ARG A 393 16.81 -27.31 -7.07
C ARG A 393 15.61 -27.35 -8.01
N ASP A 394 14.43 -27.16 -7.44
CA ASP A 394 13.15 -26.98 -8.13
C ASP A 394 12.13 -26.32 -7.18
N ASP A 395 10.88 -26.16 -7.64
CA ASP A 395 9.81 -25.51 -6.85
C ASP A 395 9.30 -26.35 -5.68
N THR A 396 9.70 -27.61 -5.53
CA THR A 396 9.03 -28.56 -4.62
C THR A 396 9.66 -28.64 -3.24
N SER A 397 10.91 -28.20 -3.08
CA SER A 397 11.65 -28.37 -1.83
C SER A 397 12.55 -27.19 -1.49
N GLY A 398 13.02 -27.14 -0.23
CA GLY A 398 14.08 -26.27 0.26
C GLY A 398 13.71 -24.83 0.55
N LEU A 399 12.52 -24.34 0.16
CA LEU A 399 12.11 -22.98 0.48
C LEU A 399 11.93 -22.80 1.99
N GLY A 400 12.58 -21.81 2.55
CA GLY A 400 12.69 -21.57 3.99
C GLY A 400 14.08 -21.87 4.56
N ASP A 401 14.87 -22.71 3.90
CA ASP A 401 16.20 -23.13 4.34
C ASP A 401 17.27 -22.15 3.81
N TRP A 402 17.32 -20.93 4.36
CA TRP A 402 18.16 -19.83 3.87
C TRP A 402 19.65 -20.02 4.15
N GLN A 403 20.16 -21.21 3.92
CA GLN A 403 21.58 -21.55 4.05
C GLN A 403 22.18 -21.79 2.66
N ILE A 404 23.38 -21.27 2.42
CA ILE A 404 24.04 -21.40 1.12
C ILE A 404 24.28 -22.89 0.82
N ALA A 405 23.79 -23.34 -0.33
CA ALA A 405 23.85 -24.74 -0.75
C ALA A 405 25.28 -25.21 -1.06
N GLN A 406 25.74 -26.26 -0.39
CA GLN A 406 27.13 -26.76 -0.54
C GLN A 406 27.37 -27.53 -1.82
N ASP A 407 26.35 -28.14 -2.38
CA ASP A 407 26.42 -28.85 -3.68
C ASP A 407 26.48 -27.90 -4.88
N VAL A 408 25.96 -26.69 -4.72
CA VAL A 408 26.07 -25.60 -5.72
C VAL A 408 27.33 -24.75 -5.47
N TRP A 409 27.61 -24.47 -4.23
CA TRP A 409 28.69 -23.61 -3.76
C TRP A 409 29.65 -24.43 -2.88
N PRO A 410 30.66 -25.12 -3.47
CA PRO A 410 31.45 -26.13 -2.76
C PRO A 410 32.15 -25.65 -1.48
N ASP A 411 32.54 -24.37 -1.45
CA ASP A 411 33.09 -23.73 -0.25
C ASP A 411 32.03 -22.94 0.53
N GLY A 412 30.75 -23.21 0.28
CA GLY A 412 29.62 -22.53 0.93
C GLY A 412 29.63 -21.01 0.75
N PRO A 413 29.54 -20.24 1.85
CA PRO A 413 29.53 -18.77 1.79
C PRO A 413 30.71 -18.17 1.04
N LYS A 414 31.89 -18.79 1.07
CA LYS A 414 33.07 -18.30 0.36
C LYS A 414 32.94 -18.33 -1.14
N SER A 415 32.31 -19.36 -1.70
CA SER A 415 32.10 -19.49 -3.14
C SER A 415 31.10 -18.44 -3.65
N LEU A 416 29.96 -18.26 -2.94
CA LEU A 416 28.98 -17.23 -3.32
C LEU A 416 29.53 -15.82 -3.10
N LYS A 417 30.28 -15.61 -2.03
CA LYS A 417 31.03 -14.34 -1.79
C LYS A 417 32.02 -14.06 -2.92
N ALA A 418 32.74 -15.07 -3.40
CA ALA A 418 33.67 -14.89 -4.51
C ALA A 418 32.96 -14.46 -5.81
N LEU A 419 31.72 -14.90 -6.04
CA LEU A 419 30.90 -14.40 -7.15
C LEU A 419 30.50 -12.93 -6.92
N ALA A 420 30.03 -12.60 -5.71
CA ALA A 420 29.67 -11.22 -5.36
C ALA A 420 30.86 -10.28 -5.53
N ASP A 421 32.03 -10.64 -5.01
CA ASP A 421 33.27 -9.86 -5.17
C ASP A 421 33.69 -9.73 -6.64
N TYR A 422 33.46 -10.77 -7.44
CA TYR A 422 33.74 -10.72 -8.88
C TYR A 422 32.82 -9.75 -9.60
N VAL A 423 31.53 -9.75 -9.29
CA VAL A 423 30.54 -8.82 -9.82
C VAL A 423 30.90 -7.38 -9.46
N HIS A 424 31.25 -7.12 -8.20
CA HIS A 424 31.71 -5.81 -7.73
C HIS A 424 32.99 -5.37 -8.44
N ALA A 425 33.95 -6.28 -8.65
CA ALA A 425 35.18 -5.98 -9.38
C ALA A 425 34.96 -5.61 -10.85
N LYS A 426 33.82 -5.98 -11.42
CA LYS A 426 33.36 -5.55 -12.75
C LYS A 426 32.65 -4.20 -12.74
N GLY A 427 32.45 -3.58 -11.58
CA GLY A 427 31.75 -2.31 -11.42
C GLY A 427 30.24 -2.41 -11.39
N MET A 428 29.70 -3.62 -11.19
CA MET A 428 28.27 -3.87 -11.03
C MET A 428 27.91 -4.06 -9.56
N GLU A 429 26.69 -3.73 -9.18
CA GLU A 429 26.09 -4.10 -7.89
C GLU A 429 25.67 -5.58 -7.90
N PHE A 430 25.73 -6.22 -6.71
CA PHE A 430 25.33 -7.61 -6.54
C PHE A 430 23.98 -7.71 -5.83
N GLY A 431 23.03 -8.45 -6.44
CA GLY A 431 21.71 -8.71 -5.89
C GLY A 431 21.45 -10.18 -5.64
N LEU A 432 20.54 -10.47 -4.70
CA LEU A 432 20.12 -11.82 -4.36
C LEU A 432 18.60 -11.91 -4.17
N TRP A 433 18.01 -13.01 -4.64
CA TRP A 433 16.59 -13.30 -4.49
C TRP A 433 16.29 -13.94 -3.13
N PHE A 434 15.15 -13.55 -2.54
CA PHE A 434 14.57 -14.17 -1.36
C PHE A 434 13.05 -14.25 -1.49
N GLU A 435 12.45 -15.30 -0.92
CA GLU A 435 11.01 -15.45 -0.70
C GLU A 435 10.75 -15.80 0.77
N PRO A 436 10.96 -14.85 1.69
CA PRO A 436 11.09 -15.14 3.12
C PRO A 436 9.76 -15.35 3.84
N GLU A 437 8.65 -15.06 3.18
CA GLU A 437 7.29 -15.25 3.71
C GLU A 437 6.73 -16.65 3.46
N MET A 438 7.46 -17.48 2.70
CA MET A 438 7.01 -18.79 2.26
C MET A 438 7.94 -19.91 2.70
N VAL A 439 7.39 -21.13 2.75
CA VAL A 439 8.10 -22.34 3.14
C VAL A 439 7.57 -23.54 2.36
N ASN A 440 8.45 -24.40 1.87
CA ASN A 440 8.00 -25.71 1.36
C ASN A 440 7.75 -26.65 2.54
N PRO A 441 6.71 -27.51 2.50
CA PRO A 441 6.59 -28.60 3.44
C PRO A 441 7.82 -29.54 3.43
N ASP A 442 8.47 -29.69 2.27
CA ASP A 442 9.75 -30.38 2.12
C ASP A 442 10.91 -29.39 2.27
N SER A 443 11.10 -28.89 3.49
CA SER A 443 12.25 -28.10 3.91
C SER A 443 12.66 -28.50 5.33
N ASP A 444 13.87 -28.21 5.73
CA ASP A 444 14.33 -28.46 7.11
C ASP A 444 13.58 -27.60 8.12
N VAL A 445 13.28 -26.35 7.75
CA VAL A 445 12.47 -25.44 8.59
C VAL A 445 11.08 -26.05 8.84
N ALA A 446 10.37 -26.50 7.82
CA ALA A 446 9.04 -27.06 8.00
C ALA A 446 9.04 -28.38 8.78
N ARG A 447 10.08 -29.21 8.62
CA ARG A 447 10.26 -30.46 9.39
C ARG A 447 10.53 -30.20 10.86
N ASN A 448 11.39 -29.23 11.15
CA ASN A 448 11.81 -28.90 12.52
C ASN A 448 10.78 -28.03 13.25
N HIS A 449 10.07 -27.18 12.52
CA HIS A 449 9.14 -26.19 13.03
C HIS A 449 7.80 -26.21 12.27
N PRO A 450 7.05 -27.32 12.31
CA PRO A 450 5.77 -27.44 11.60
C PRO A 450 4.71 -26.47 12.13
N ASP A 451 4.91 -25.92 13.32
CA ASP A 451 4.08 -24.90 13.97
C ASP A 451 4.35 -23.48 13.45
N TRP A 452 5.43 -23.26 12.69
CA TRP A 452 5.70 -21.98 12.03
C TRP A 452 4.91 -21.80 10.72
N ILE A 453 4.23 -22.84 10.24
CA ILE A 453 3.33 -22.69 9.08
C ILE A 453 2.03 -22.01 9.53
N LEU A 454 1.69 -20.91 8.86
CA LEU A 454 0.42 -20.21 9.08
C LEU A 454 -0.75 -21.12 8.68
N SER A 455 -1.44 -21.66 9.68
CA SER A 455 -2.50 -22.63 9.51
C SER A 455 -3.47 -22.58 10.71
N PRO A 456 -4.79 -22.62 10.48
CA PRO A 456 -5.78 -22.58 11.56
C PRO A 456 -5.81 -23.84 12.41
N THR A 457 -5.26 -24.97 11.93
CA THR A 457 -5.28 -26.25 12.63
C THR A 457 -3.99 -27.03 12.44
N ALA A 458 -3.65 -27.92 13.39
CA ALA A 458 -2.50 -28.81 13.27
C ALA A 458 -2.75 -30.02 12.37
N GLY A 459 -4.02 -30.40 12.16
CA GLY A 459 -4.38 -31.63 11.43
C GLY A 459 -4.44 -31.48 9.91
N ARG A 460 -4.34 -30.26 9.40
CA ARG A 460 -4.48 -29.97 7.97
C ARG A 460 -3.68 -28.71 7.61
N LEU A 461 -2.91 -28.78 6.54
CA LEU A 461 -2.28 -27.61 5.94
C LEU A 461 -3.26 -26.86 5.00
N PRO A 462 -3.13 -25.55 4.87
CA PRO A 462 -3.84 -24.79 3.84
C PRO A 462 -3.54 -25.29 2.43
N LEU A 463 -4.38 -24.86 1.46
CA LEU A 463 -4.14 -25.16 0.05
C LEU A 463 -2.75 -24.65 -0.36
N GLN A 464 -2.00 -25.48 -1.07
CA GLN A 464 -0.69 -25.11 -1.59
C GLN A 464 -0.81 -24.22 -2.83
N GLY A 465 0.17 -23.35 -3.03
CA GLY A 465 0.46 -22.68 -4.29
C GLY A 465 1.95 -22.85 -4.56
N ARG A 466 2.36 -23.35 -5.75
CA ARG A 466 3.75 -23.70 -6.08
C ARG A 466 4.40 -24.63 -5.05
N THR A 467 3.64 -25.60 -4.53
CA THR A 467 4.08 -26.49 -3.43
C THR A 467 4.51 -25.78 -2.13
N GLN A 468 4.08 -24.54 -1.94
CA GLN A 468 4.45 -23.70 -0.82
C GLN A 468 3.33 -23.56 0.22
N GLN A 469 3.72 -23.23 1.44
CA GLN A 469 2.90 -22.75 2.54
C GLN A 469 3.39 -21.37 2.98
N VAL A 470 2.56 -20.63 3.71
CA VAL A 470 2.92 -19.33 4.29
C VAL A 470 3.59 -19.56 5.64
N LEU A 471 4.72 -18.90 5.87
CA LEU A 471 5.40 -18.87 7.16
C LEU A 471 4.71 -17.86 8.08
N ASP A 472 4.40 -18.24 9.31
CA ASP A 472 3.79 -17.38 10.33
C ASP A 472 4.84 -16.43 10.93
N LEU A 473 5.03 -15.27 10.30
CA LEU A 473 5.94 -14.22 10.78
C LEU A 473 5.39 -13.46 12.00
N THR A 474 4.16 -13.76 12.44
CA THR A 474 3.64 -13.28 13.73
C THR A 474 4.21 -14.09 14.90
N ASN A 475 4.83 -15.24 14.61
CA ASN A 475 5.62 -15.99 15.55
C ASN A 475 7.02 -15.37 15.66
N PRO A 476 7.43 -14.84 16.84
CA PRO A 476 8.73 -14.20 17.02
C PRO A 476 9.92 -15.09 16.63
N ASP A 477 9.85 -16.39 16.91
CA ASP A 477 10.95 -17.30 16.60
C ASP A 477 11.15 -17.45 15.07
N ALA A 478 10.04 -17.52 14.31
CA ALA A 478 10.08 -17.54 12.85
C ALA A 478 10.56 -16.20 12.29
N PHE A 479 10.07 -15.09 12.86
CA PHE A 479 10.51 -13.74 12.49
C PHE A 479 12.02 -13.56 12.70
N ASP A 480 12.53 -13.88 13.89
CA ASP A 480 13.94 -13.74 14.24
C ASP A 480 14.83 -14.63 13.39
N TYR A 481 14.39 -15.84 13.05
CA TYR A 481 15.09 -16.73 12.13
C TYR A 481 15.23 -16.11 10.73
N ILE A 482 14.12 -15.66 10.13
CA ILE A 482 14.14 -15.05 8.79
C ILE A 482 14.97 -13.77 8.77
N TYR A 483 14.71 -12.87 9.71
CA TYR A 483 15.45 -11.61 9.81
C TYR A 483 16.95 -11.87 9.99
N GLY A 484 17.32 -12.77 10.91
CA GLY A 484 18.72 -13.09 11.20
C GLY A 484 19.46 -13.70 10.00
N CYS A 485 18.81 -14.61 9.26
CA CYS A 485 19.40 -15.18 8.04
C CYS A 485 19.63 -14.11 6.97
N MET A 486 18.67 -13.24 6.74
CA MET A 486 18.79 -12.19 5.73
C MET A 486 19.82 -11.14 6.12
N ASP A 487 19.80 -10.66 7.36
CA ASP A 487 20.75 -9.67 7.89
C ASP A 487 22.21 -10.17 7.79
N GLN A 488 22.43 -11.43 8.19
CA GLN A 488 23.73 -12.07 8.09
C GLN A 488 24.23 -12.14 6.64
N LEU A 489 23.38 -12.63 5.72
CA LEU A 489 23.75 -12.79 4.31
C LEU A 489 24.02 -11.45 3.62
N VAL A 490 23.22 -10.43 3.91
CA VAL A 490 23.44 -9.09 3.38
C VAL A 490 24.81 -8.56 3.80
N GLY A 491 25.14 -8.70 5.09
CA GLY A 491 26.43 -8.23 5.61
C GLY A 491 27.63 -9.05 5.11
N GLU A 492 27.55 -10.40 5.14
CA GLU A 492 28.65 -11.28 4.77
C GLU A 492 28.97 -11.25 3.27
N LEU A 493 27.94 -11.22 2.42
CA LEU A 493 28.12 -11.24 0.97
C LEU A 493 28.32 -9.85 0.38
N GLY A 494 27.93 -8.78 1.10
CA GLY A 494 27.91 -7.42 0.59
C GLY A 494 26.83 -7.24 -0.47
N ILE A 495 25.59 -7.65 -0.14
CA ILE A 495 24.45 -7.56 -1.04
C ILE A 495 23.99 -6.10 -1.12
N ASP A 496 23.91 -5.56 -2.34
CA ASP A 496 23.41 -4.20 -2.61
C ASP A 496 21.89 -4.18 -2.88
N TYR A 497 21.33 -5.34 -3.27
CA TYR A 497 19.96 -5.42 -3.74
C TYR A 497 19.30 -6.75 -3.39
N ILE A 498 18.07 -6.69 -2.90
CA ILE A 498 17.20 -7.85 -2.68
C ILE A 498 16.04 -7.81 -3.66
N LYS A 499 15.83 -8.90 -4.42
CA LYS A 499 14.55 -9.20 -5.04
C LYS A 499 13.72 -10.00 -4.06
N TRP A 500 12.76 -9.35 -3.42
CA TRP A 500 11.86 -9.97 -2.44
C TRP A 500 10.62 -10.48 -3.12
N ASP A 501 10.44 -11.79 -3.14
CA ASP A 501 9.30 -12.45 -3.79
C ASP A 501 8.24 -12.95 -2.78
N HIS A 502 7.03 -13.22 -3.30
CA HIS A 502 5.88 -13.71 -2.53
C HIS A 502 4.92 -14.45 -3.47
N ASN A 503 5.05 -15.78 -3.57
CA ASN A 503 4.43 -16.55 -4.65
C ASN A 503 3.16 -17.32 -4.23
N LYS A 504 2.79 -17.36 -2.97
CA LYS A 504 1.60 -18.06 -2.50
C LYS A 504 0.59 -17.13 -1.85
N LEU A 505 -0.67 -17.20 -2.27
CA LEU A 505 -1.79 -16.51 -1.64
C LEU A 505 -2.00 -16.98 -0.20
N VAL A 506 -2.33 -16.05 0.70
CA VAL A 506 -2.71 -16.36 2.08
C VAL A 506 -4.20 -16.71 2.12
N THR A 507 -4.51 -18.00 2.05
CA THR A 507 -5.89 -18.48 1.87
C THR A 507 -6.60 -18.82 3.19
N GLU A 508 -5.87 -19.32 4.18
CA GLU A 508 -6.39 -19.72 5.49
C GLU A 508 -5.47 -19.14 6.58
N PRO A 509 -5.56 -17.86 6.90
CA PRO A 509 -4.56 -17.11 7.66
C PRO A 509 -4.64 -17.31 9.18
N GLY A 510 -5.02 -18.47 9.65
CA GLY A 510 -5.04 -18.75 11.08
C GLY A 510 -3.65 -18.98 11.65
N SER A 511 -3.25 -18.23 12.67
CA SER A 511 -2.04 -18.50 13.45
C SER A 511 -2.36 -19.48 14.57
N ARG A 512 -1.67 -20.61 14.61
CA ARG A 512 -1.82 -21.59 15.71
C ARG A 512 -1.38 -21.05 17.06
N ARG A 513 -0.47 -20.10 17.04
CA ARG A 513 0.04 -19.44 18.27
C ARG A 513 -1.02 -18.55 18.91
N SER A 514 -1.65 -17.68 18.12
CA SER A 514 -2.67 -16.75 18.63
C SER A 514 -4.07 -17.36 18.69
N GLY A 515 -4.33 -18.43 17.90
CA GLY A 515 -5.66 -18.99 17.70
C GLY A 515 -6.59 -18.07 16.90
N ARG A 516 -6.05 -17.10 16.17
CA ARG A 516 -6.79 -16.04 15.44
C ARG A 516 -6.31 -15.91 14.01
N PRO A 517 -7.12 -15.33 13.11
CA PRO A 517 -6.62 -14.85 11.83
C PRO A 517 -5.50 -13.81 12.03
N ALA A 518 -4.57 -13.72 11.09
CA ALA A 518 -3.34 -12.99 11.30
C ALA A 518 -2.81 -12.24 10.06
N VAL A 519 -3.65 -11.91 9.07
CA VAL A 519 -3.19 -11.16 7.88
C VAL A 519 -2.66 -9.78 8.26
N HIS A 520 -3.38 -9.07 9.14
CA HIS A 520 -2.95 -7.76 9.64
C HIS A 520 -1.56 -7.83 10.29
N ALA A 521 -1.41 -8.73 11.27
CA ALA A 521 -0.14 -8.87 11.99
C ALA A 521 0.99 -9.40 11.09
N GLN A 522 0.69 -10.30 10.14
CA GLN A 522 1.63 -10.80 9.15
C GLN A 522 2.15 -9.66 8.26
N THR A 523 1.26 -8.80 7.77
CA THR A 523 1.64 -7.65 6.93
C THR A 523 2.55 -6.69 7.69
N LEU A 524 2.23 -6.38 8.96
CA LEU A 524 3.09 -5.56 9.82
C LEU A 524 4.44 -6.22 10.10
N ALA A 525 4.48 -7.54 10.29
CA ALA A 525 5.73 -8.27 10.48
C ALA A 525 6.64 -8.15 9.24
N VAL A 526 6.07 -8.28 8.04
CA VAL A 526 6.80 -8.07 6.78
C VAL A 526 7.38 -6.66 6.69
N TYR A 527 6.58 -5.63 6.95
CA TYR A 527 7.07 -4.24 6.97
C TYR A 527 8.22 -4.04 7.97
N ASN A 528 8.13 -4.69 9.14
CA ASN A 528 9.18 -4.62 10.16
C ASN A 528 10.49 -5.27 9.70
N ILE A 529 10.46 -6.37 8.93
CA ILE A 529 11.67 -6.97 8.35
C ILE A 529 12.30 -6.01 7.33
N PHE A 530 11.52 -5.44 6.41
CA PHE A 530 12.01 -4.43 5.46
C PHE A 530 12.69 -3.27 6.18
N LYS A 531 12.02 -2.69 7.17
CA LYS A 531 12.53 -1.58 7.97
C LYS A 531 13.78 -1.96 8.74
N GLY A 532 13.83 -3.14 9.34
CA GLY A 532 14.99 -3.65 10.07
C GLY A 532 16.20 -3.77 9.15
N LEU A 533 16.06 -4.45 8.00
CA LEU A 533 17.14 -4.63 7.02
C LEU A 533 17.66 -3.30 6.48
N LYS A 534 16.79 -2.38 6.10
CA LYS A 534 17.21 -1.06 5.60
C LYS A 534 17.83 -0.18 6.69
N THR A 535 17.47 -0.39 7.95
CA THR A 535 18.12 0.30 9.08
C THR A 535 19.51 -0.25 9.35
N ALA A 536 19.67 -1.58 9.31
CA ALA A 536 20.97 -2.23 9.51
C ALA A 536 21.91 -2.01 8.32
N HIS A 537 21.35 -1.94 7.10
CA HIS A 537 22.08 -1.78 5.83
C HIS A 537 21.56 -0.58 5.03
N PRO A 538 21.95 0.67 5.36
CA PRO A 538 21.35 1.88 4.76
C PRO A 538 21.55 2.04 3.24
N GLY A 539 22.49 1.29 2.64
CA GLY A 539 22.71 1.26 1.19
C GLY A 539 21.86 0.25 0.44
N LEU A 540 21.19 -0.67 1.15
CA LEU A 540 20.44 -1.76 0.57
C LEU A 540 19.19 -1.25 -0.15
N GLU A 541 19.01 -1.65 -1.42
CA GLU A 541 17.73 -1.52 -2.13
C GLU A 541 16.93 -2.83 -2.06
N ILE A 542 15.62 -2.72 -1.89
CA ILE A 542 14.72 -3.88 -1.88
C ILE A 542 13.62 -3.68 -2.92
N GLU A 543 13.49 -4.65 -3.84
CA GLU A 543 12.39 -4.73 -4.79
C GLU A 543 11.28 -5.63 -4.25
N SER A 544 10.04 -5.14 -4.25
CA SER A 544 8.87 -5.98 -4.00
C SER A 544 8.43 -6.67 -5.29
N CYS A 545 8.68 -7.98 -5.35
CA CYS A 545 8.07 -8.91 -6.31
C CYS A 545 6.98 -9.71 -5.60
N SER A 546 5.99 -10.17 -6.33
CA SER A 546 4.97 -11.08 -5.81
C SER A 546 4.36 -11.87 -6.97
N SER A 547 5.09 -12.88 -7.46
CA SER A 547 4.85 -13.52 -8.76
C SER A 547 4.67 -12.47 -9.86
N GLY A 548 5.56 -11.50 -9.94
CA GLY A 548 5.34 -10.29 -10.72
C GLY A 548 4.58 -9.20 -9.94
N GLY A 549 3.52 -8.66 -10.54
CA GLY A 549 2.76 -7.52 -10.03
C GLY A 549 1.71 -7.81 -8.96
N GLY A 550 1.81 -8.90 -8.20
CA GLY A 550 0.80 -9.26 -7.19
C GLY A 550 0.78 -8.38 -5.94
N ARG A 551 1.88 -7.65 -5.64
CA ARG A 551 1.95 -6.74 -4.49
C ARG A 551 2.46 -5.37 -4.93
N VAL A 552 1.54 -4.55 -5.40
CA VAL A 552 1.79 -3.17 -5.85
C VAL A 552 0.83 -2.25 -5.12
N ASP A 553 1.32 -1.57 -4.11
CA ASP A 553 0.55 -0.62 -3.30
C ASP A 553 1.48 0.41 -2.64
N LEU A 554 0.91 1.49 -2.09
CA LEU A 554 1.70 2.52 -1.41
C LEU A 554 2.20 2.07 -0.03
N GLY A 555 1.58 1.07 0.60
CA GLY A 555 2.07 0.52 1.86
C GLY A 555 3.43 -0.14 1.69
N ILE A 556 3.56 -1.07 0.70
CA ILE A 556 4.87 -1.68 0.46
C ILE A 556 5.90 -0.67 -0.05
N LEU A 557 5.49 0.35 -0.82
CA LEU A 557 6.39 1.38 -1.34
C LEU A 557 6.90 2.36 -0.26
N GLU A 558 6.32 2.38 0.93
CA GLU A 558 6.94 3.06 2.09
C GLU A 558 8.19 2.30 2.61
N HIS A 559 8.31 1.03 2.28
CA HIS A 559 9.38 0.13 2.74
C HIS A 559 10.29 -0.34 1.61
N ALA A 560 9.73 -0.72 0.45
CA ALA A 560 10.46 -1.15 -0.72
C ALA A 560 10.82 0.02 -1.64
N ASP A 561 11.99 -0.04 -2.26
CA ASP A 561 12.48 1.01 -3.14
C ASP A 561 11.86 0.96 -4.54
N ARG A 562 11.36 -0.21 -4.92
CA ARG A 562 10.73 -0.44 -6.24
C ARG A 562 9.82 -1.66 -6.20
N ILE A 563 9.00 -1.77 -7.25
CA ILE A 563 8.16 -2.96 -7.48
C ILE A 563 8.58 -3.65 -8.77
N TRP A 564 8.35 -4.95 -8.83
CA TRP A 564 8.35 -5.71 -10.08
C TRP A 564 6.93 -5.69 -10.67
N VAL A 565 6.80 -5.19 -11.89
CA VAL A 565 5.48 -4.90 -12.49
C VAL A 565 4.75 -6.16 -12.91
N SER A 566 5.47 -7.12 -13.50
CA SER A 566 4.93 -8.38 -14.03
C SER A 566 6.06 -9.34 -14.40
N ASP A 567 5.84 -10.65 -14.28
CA ASP A 567 6.71 -11.68 -14.83
C ASP A 567 6.52 -11.88 -16.35
N CYS A 568 5.57 -11.17 -16.96
CA CYS A 568 5.41 -11.15 -18.41
C CYS A 568 6.61 -10.47 -19.06
N VAL A 569 7.34 -11.18 -19.89
CA VAL A 569 8.51 -10.65 -20.64
C VAL A 569 8.18 -10.28 -22.08
N ASP A 570 6.93 -10.52 -22.52
CA ASP A 570 6.49 -10.11 -23.86
C ASP A 570 6.31 -8.59 -23.90
N PRO A 571 7.03 -7.86 -24.78
CA PRO A 571 7.01 -6.39 -24.78
C PRO A 571 5.66 -5.80 -25.22
N VAL A 572 4.85 -6.52 -25.99
CA VAL A 572 3.52 -6.06 -26.42
C VAL A 572 2.54 -6.13 -25.25
N GLU A 573 2.49 -7.26 -24.57
CA GLU A 573 1.65 -7.45 -23.36
C GLU A 573 2.08 -6.48 -22.24
N ARG A 574 3.39 -6.28 -22.05
CA ARG A 574 3.94 -5.35 -21.05
C ARG A 574 3.49 -3.91 -21.26
N ALA A 575 3.28 -3.47 -22.49
CA ALA A 575 2.85 -2.10 -22.78
C ALA A 575 1.50 -1.77 -22.09
N ASP A 576 0.55 -2.70 -22.15
CA ASP A 576 -0.76 -2.53 -21.51
C ASP A 576 -0.69 -2.68 -19.97
N ILE A 577 0.04 -3.67 -19.47
CA ILE A 577 0.25 -3.87 -18.02
C ILE A 577 0.88 -2.62 -17.40
N GLN A 578 1.94 -2.09 -18.00
CA GLN A 578 2.63 -0.90 -17.51
C GLN A 578 1.79 0.35 -17.60
N ARG A 579 0.94 0.48 -18.62
CA ARG A 579 0.08 1.66 -18.83
C ARG A 579 -0.83 1.92 -17.61
N TYR A 580 -1.48 0.89 -17.09
CA TYR A 580 -2.39 1.05 -15.95
C TYR A 580 -1.68 0.92 -14.59
N THR A 581 -0.55 0.21 -14.52
CA THR A 581 0.32 0.26 -13.34
C THR A 581 0.88 1.67 -13.14
N SER A 582 1.20 2.37 -14.23
CA SER A 582 1.74 3.73 -14.19
C SER A 582 0.75 4.80 -13.70
N LEU A 583 -0.50 4.48 -13.47
CA LEU A 583 -1.41 5.40 -12.78
C LEU A 583 -1.04 5.58 -11.29
N LEU A 584 -0.46 4.57 -10.68
CA LEU A 584 0.00 4.62 -9.28
C LEU A 584 1.51 4.86 -9.16
N VAL A 585 2.31 4.11 -9.93
CA VAL A 585 3.78 4.07 -9.82
C VAL A 585 4.40 4.65 -11.07
N GLN A 586 5.22 5.68 -10.89
CA GLN A 586 5.81 6.39 -12.02
C GLN A 586 6.73 5.50 -12.88
N LYS A 587 6.48 5.47 -14.18
CA LYS A 587 7.49 5.22 -15.17
C LYS A 587 8.47 6.41 -15.19
N LEU A 588 9.78 6.18 -15.05
CA LEU A 588 10.73 7.29 -15.15
C LEU A 588 10.62 8.00 -16.51
N PRO A 589 10.71 9.34 -16.56
CA PRO A 589 10.69 10.06 -17.84
C PRO A 589 11.82 9.56 -18.75
N ILE A 590 11.52 9.45 -20.02
CA ILE A 590 12.45 9.08 -21.12
C ILE A 590 13.71 10.00 -21.18
N GLU A 591 13.72 11.11 -20.45
CA GLU A 591 14.85 12.04 -20.38
C GLU A 591 16.05 11.53 -19.56
N CYS A 592 15.91 10.49 -18.75
CA CYS A 592 17.06 9.74 -18.25
C CYS A 592 17.63 8.89 -19.40
N ARG A 593 18.60 9.42 -20.13
CA ARG A 593 19.30 8.77 -21.26
C ARG A 593 19.96 7.42 -20.93
N ARG A 594 19.79 6.88 -19.73
CA ARG A 594 20.31 5.58 -19.27
C ARG A 594 19.23 4.58 -18.86
N VAL A 595 17.97 4.94 -18.87
CA VAL A 595 16.86 3.98 -18.73
C VAL A 595 16.38 3.64 -20.14
N VAL A 596 17.18 2.92 -20.83
CA VAL A 596 16.65 2.03 -21.85
C VAL A 596 16.02 0.89 -21.05
N GLU A 597 14.71 0.94 -20.82
CA GLU A 597 13.98 -0.29 -20.58
C GLU A 597 14.28 -1.16 -21.80
N ILE A 598 15.07 -2.19 -21.61
CA ILE A 598 15.52 -3.06 -22.67
C ILE A 598 14.41 -4.06 -23.03
N ASP A 599 13.19 -3.61 -23.15
CA ASP A 599 12.19 -4.28 -23.98
C ASP A 599 12.56 -4.22 -25.46
N LEU A 600 13.37 -3.23 -25.87
CA LEU A 600 13.90 -3.13 -27.24
C LEU A 600 15.08 -4.07 -27.52
N MET A 601 15.85 -4.51 -26.53
CA MET A 601 16.95 -5.45 -26.78
C MET A 601 16.49 -6.90 -26.92
N THR A 602 15.37 -7.30 -26.38
CA THR A 602 14.78 -8.63 -26.67
C THR A 602 14.50 -8.78 -28.17
N PHE A 603 14.16 -7.70 -28.85
CA PHE A 603 13.94 -7.70 -30.31
C PHE A 603 15.24 -7.82 -31.11
N PHE A 604 16.36 -7.29 -30.63
CA PHE A 604 17.65 -7.35 -31.33
C PHE A 604 18.53 -8.53 -30.92
N LEU A 605 18.34 -9.11 -29.75
CA LEU A 605 19.14 -10.21 -29.19
C LEU A 605 18.46 -11.58 -29.31
N GLY A 606 17.44 -11.73 -30.13
CA GLY A 606 16.75 -13.00 -30.43
C GLY A 606 17.64 -14.16 -30.88
N HIS A 607 18.98 -14.01 -30.86
CA HIS A 607 19.98 -15.05 -31.05
C HIS A 607 20.77 -15.41 -29.79
N LEU A 608 20.55 -14.73 -28.67
CA LEU A 608 21.13 -15.07 -27.38
C LEU A 608 20.01 -15.58 -26.48
N ARG A 609 19.79 -16.89 -26.49
CA ARG A 609 18.86 -17.57 -25.58
C ARG A 609 19.21 -17.20 -24.12
N GLY A 610 18.27 -16.61 -23.40
CA GLY A 610 18.27 -16.55 -21.95
C GLY A 610 18.78 -15.29 -21.28
N ILE A 611 18.84 -14.11 -21.93
CA ILE A 611 19.15 -12.86 -21.23
C ILE A 611 17.88 -12.02 -21.16
N VAL A 612 17.28 -11.90 -19.98
CA VAL A 612 16.28 -10.89 -19.65
C VAL A 612 17.03 -9.75 -18.98
N ILE A 613 17.18 -8.63 -19.67
CA ILE A 613 17.70 -7.39 -19.10
C ILE A 613 16.47 -6.57 -18.69
N ILE A 614 16.35 -6.21 -17.42
CA ILE A 614 15.18 -5.59 -16.81
C ILE A 614 15.49 -4.12 -16.46
#